data_28b7684664bdc4d55feebba116c94c2e
#
_entry.id   28b7684664bdc4d55feebba116c94c2e
#
_cell.length_a   1.000
_cell.length_b   1.000
_cell.length_c   1.000
_cell.angle_alpha   90.00
_cell.angle_beta   90.00
_cell.angle_gamma   90.00
#
_symmetry.space_group_name_H-M   'P 1'
#
loop_
_entity.id
_entity.type
_entity.pdbx_description
1 polymer ?
#
loop_
_entity_poly.entity_id
_entity_poly.type
_entity_poly.pdbx_seq_one_letter_code
_entity_poly.pdbx_strand_id
1 'polypeptide(L)'
;MNSHKKIKFIILTSLLLCVTIFSGNAQQQTTQVFGHAPEYKNMGLVFQQYQNYLNFEGEELFSLQVDSLGFFSFDLSLKETTYAFADLGSYRGFIYLSPGQQYELKLPPFNAIPQSQRLNPFFQREPISIGILNKDSNDLNAQIRNFDDAFYHELDSKAMRLMASKNKQAVAAIIDSLEIRFPGSTNPYFQSHKEYRYARLEMLTSRNPEKEIIHKYFSSRPVHFNLPAYWETFRDVFRGFGRKTLEKDFTPPLTFNKTVQLIQQDTTYRRRDVSELMSLWTIYQSYHEKLLPPQRALQLLQETSDSAHTEAIKTTARTLYKKIAALQPGSAAPDFSLMDFHRKEYNLEDFRGKFVYLNFMHSENHNCLQELRLLPRIFKTFRKDLEIVTILTDDNYEKAASFVADADYPWTFLHFGMNANVLRKYNIKAVPQYYLINPEGKLILSPAPAPGENFHDHFIKQYRDYQHEQQRKEQPKRESIFGP
;
A
#
# COMPACT_ATOMS: atom_id res chain seq x y z
N MET A 1 -33.29 -71.07 56.44
CA MET A 1 -34.32 -70.18 56.94
C MET A 1 -33.81 -68.76 56.78
N ASN A 2 -34.37 -68.08 55.89
CA ASN A 2 -34.33 -66.63 55.53
C ASN A 2 -33.01 -65.84 55.60
N SER A 3 -32.33 -65.95 54.55
CA SER A 3 -31.23 -65.04 54.16
C SER A 3 -31.79 -63.90 53.40
N HIS A 4 -31.84 -62.68 53.99
CA HIS A 4 -32.10 -61.45 53.30
C HIS A 4 -30.79 -60.98 52.61
N LYS A 5 -30.67 -61.29 51.34
CA LYS A 5 -29.70 -60.69 50.49
C LYS A 5 -30.09 -59.20 50.26
N LYS A 6 -29.50 -58.29 50.97
CA LYS A 6 -29.50 -56.90 50.68
C LYS A 6 -28.70 -56.66 49.38
N ILE A 7 -29.44 -56.45 48.29
CA ILE A 7 -28.90 -55.96 47.05
C ILE A 7 -28.56 -54.51 47.31
N LYS A 8 -27.27 -54.21 47.53
CA LYS A 8 -26.78 -52.82 47.46
C LYS A 8 -26.87 -52.40 46.01
N PHE A 9 -27.87 -51.58 45.70
CA PHE A 9 -27.96 -50.81 44.50
C PHE A 9 -26.81 -49.78 44.55
N ILE A 10 -25.68 -50.12 43.93
CA ILE A 10 -24.64 -49.13 43.63
C ILE A 10 -25.23 -48.27 42.53
N ILE A 11 -25.80 -47.16 42.91
CA ILE A 11 -26.09 -46.06 41.98
C ILE A 11 -24.73 -45.53 41.58
N LEU A 12 -24.23 -46.07 40.47
CA LEU A 12 -23.14 -45.51 39.73
C LEU A 12 -23.67 -44.21 39.14
N THR A 13 -23.66 -43.14 39.92
CA THR A 13 -23.77 -41.80 39.39
C THR A 13 -22.57 -41.62 38.50
N SER A 14 -22.76 -42.00 37.23
CA SER A 14 -21.92 -41.49 36.14
C SER A 14 -22.07 -39.98 36.17
N LEU A 15 -21.13 -39.36 36.86
CA LEU A 15 -20.84 -37.94 36.72
C LEU A 15 -20.43 -37.78 35.25
N LEU A 16 -21.41 -37.59 34.38
CA LEU A 16 -21.21 -37.13 33.03
C LEU A 16 -20.61 -35.76 33.19
N LEU A 17 -19.29 -35.72 33.28
CA LEU A 17 -18.52 -34.52 33.12
C LEU A 17 -18.81 -34.08 31.70
N CYS A 18 -19.89 -33.31 31.54
CA CYS A 18 -20.05 -32.44 30.39
C CYS A 18 -18.86 -31.49 30.42
N VAL A 19 -17.75 -31.95 29.86
CA VAL A 19 -16.75 -31.08 29.29
C VAL A 19 -17.49 -30.37 28.17
N THR A 20 -18.23 -29.33 28.53
CA THR A 20 -18.55 -28.27 27.59
C THR A 20 -17.18 -27.77 27.14
N ILE A 21 -16.73 -28.32 26.01
CA ILE A 21 -15.76 -27.64 25.18
C ILE A 21 -16.44 -26.31 24.92
N PHE A 22 -16.15 -25.32 25.76
CA PHE A 22 -16.25 -23.94 25.37
C PHE A 22 -15.28 -23.84 24.19
N SER A 23 -15.74 -24.22 23.02
CA SER A 23 -15.31 -23.62 21.79
C SER A 23 -15.58 -22.14 22.04
N GLY A 24 -14.58 -21.45 22.53
CA GLY A 24 -14.57 -20.02 22.60
C GLY A 24 -14.72 -19.54 21.16
N ASN A 25 -15.94 -19.55 20.64
CA ASN A 25 -16.32 -18.58 19.64
C ASN A 25 -15.99 -17.26 20.33
N ALA A 26 -14.82 -16.70 20.01
CA ALA A 26 -14.54 -15.32 20.31
C ALA A 26 -15.71 -14.57 19.68
N GLN A 27 -16.69 -14.23 20.51
CA GLN A 27 -17.86 -13.48 20.12
C GLN A 27 -17.25 -12.23 19.51
N GLN A 28 -17.37 -12.06 18.20
CA GLN A 28 -16.83 -10.92 17.50
C GLN A 28 -17.48 -9.69 18.12
N GLN A 29 -16.74 -9.02 18.99
CA GLN A 29 -17.24 -7.86 19.72
C GLN A 29 -17.44 -6.74 18.71
N THR A 30 -18.70 -6.30 18.57
CA THR A 30 -19.05 -5.22 17.65
C THR A 30 -18.44 -3.91 18.14
N THR A 31 -17.65 -3.29 17.30
CA THR A 31 -17.12 -1.94 17.51
C THR A 31 -18.06 -0.97 16.81
N GLN A 32 -18.45 0.11 17.48
CA GLN A 32 -19.36 1.11 16.93
C GLN A 32 -18.64 2.44 16.76
N VAL A 33 -18.84 3.06 15.60
CA VAL A 33 -18.35 4.39 15.25
C VAL A 33 -19.57 5.26 14.92
N PHE A 34 -19.77 6.37 15.61
CA PHE A 34 -20.90 7.26 15.39
C PHE A 34 -20.51 8.71 15.69
N GLY A 35 -21.35 9.67 15.29
CA GLY A 35 -21.11 11.08 15.56
C GLY A 35 -22.04 12.03 14.84
N HIS A 36 -21.78 13.32 15.03
CA HIS A 36 -22.50 14.39 14.38
C HIS A 36 -21.52 15.38 13.72
N ALA A 37 -21.57 15.48 12.40
CA ALA A 37 -20.67 16.29 11.58
C ALA A 37 -21.47 17.00 10.48
N PRO A 38 -22.18 18.10 10.79
CA PRO A 38 -23.09 18.77 9.86
C PRO A 38 -22.40 19.36 8.62
N GLU A 39 -21.09 19.64 8.71
CA GLU A 39 -20.30 20.12 7.57
C GLU A 39 -20.06 19.01 6.50
N TYR A 40 -20.26 17.75 6.88
CA TYR A 40 -20.13 16.57 6.01
C TYR A 40 -21.50 16.01 5.56
N LYS A 41 -22.60 16.70 5.78
CA LYS A 41 -23.95 16.23 5.42
C LYS A 41 -24.03 15.75 3.97
N ASN A 42 -24.70 14.62 3.76
CA ASN A 42 -24.86 13.93 2.48
C ASN A 42 -23.56 13.45 1.84
N MET A 43 -22.42 13.41 2.60
CA MET A 43 -21.15 12.89 2.11
C MET A 43 -20.96 11.43 2.54
N GLY A 44 -20.37 10.63 1.65
CA GLY A 44 -19.80 9.33 1.99
C GLY A 44 -18.41 9.48 2.57
N LEU A 45 -18.15 8.84 3.70
CA LEU A 45 -16.82 8.78 4.31
C LEU A 45 -16.28 7.35 4.21
N VAL A 46 -15.07 7.21 3.70
CA VAL A 46 -14.39 5.92 3.59
C VAL A 46 -13.26 5.88 4.60
N PHE A 47 -13.38 4.98 5.56
CA PHE A 47 -12.31 4.66 6.50
C PHE A 47 -11.47 3.53 5.93
N GLN A 48 -10.18 3.71 5.96
CA GLN A 48 -9.18 2.80 5.42
C GLN A 48 -8.24 2.33 6.52
N GLN A 49 -7.59 1.20 6.30
CA GLN A 49 -6.41 0.76 7.04
C GLN A 49 -5.25 0.55 6.07
N TYR A 50 -4.03 0.48 6.56
CA TYR A 50 -2.93 0.04 5.72
C TYR A 50 -2.97 -1.48 5.56
N GLN A 51 -3.13 -1.95 4.33
CA GLN A 51 -3.06 -3.37 4.00
C GLN A 51 -1.69 -3.97 4.37
N ASN A 52 -0.65 -3.15 4.21
CA ASN A 52 0.69 -3.42 4.72
C ASN A 52 1.49 -2.13 4.86
N TYR A 53 2.48 -2.14 5.73
CA TYR A 53 3.35 -1.00 5.98
C TYR A 53 4.63 -0.99 5.13
N LEU A 54 4.83 -1.93 4.20
CA LEU A 54 5.95 -1.89 3.27
C LEU A 54 5.77 -0.79 2.23
N ASN A 55 4.56 -0.65 1.69
CA ASN A 55 4.23 0.34 0.67
C ASN A 55 3.14 1.34 1.09
N PHE A 56 2.60 1.23 2.32
CA PHE A 56 1.51 2.09 2.86
C PHE A 56 0.27 2.14 1.97
N GLU A 57 -0.05 1.03 1.30
CA GLU A 57 -1.27 0.94 0.51
C GLU A 57 -2.47 0.82 1.42
N GLY A 58 -3.41 1.75 1.27
CA GLY A 58 -4.67 1.72 1.99
C GLY A 58 -5.65 0.74 1.35
N GLU A 59 -6.42 0.05 2.18
CA GLU A 59 -7.60 -0.70 1.77
C GLU A 59 -8.79 -0.21 2.57
N GLU A 60 -9.98 -0.30 1.99
CA GLU A 60 -11.21 0.07 2.68
C GLU A 60 -11.43 -0.86 3.87
N LEU A 61 -11.59 -0.25 5.06
CA LEU A 61 -11.98 -0.95 6.27
C LEU A 61 -13.50 -0.94 6.41
N PHE A 62 -14.12 0.23 6.22
CA PHE A 62 -15.56 0.43 6.13
C PHE A 62 -15.88 1.78 5.48
N SER A 63 -17.12 1.91 5.00
CA SER A 63 -17.65 3.18 4.53
C SER A 63 -18.98 3.50 5.22
N LEU A 64 -19.25 4.77 5.44
CA LEU A 64 -20.47 5.25 6.04
C LEU A 64 -21.02 6.48 5.29
N GLN A 65 -22.30 6.74 5.44
CA GLN A 65 -22.97 7.93 4.92
C GLN A 65 -23.32 8.86 6.07
N VAL A 66 -23.01 10.13 5.92
CA VAL A 66 -23.47 11.19 6.79
C VAL A 66 -24.84 11.63 6.27
N ASP A 67 -25.87 11.59 7.11
CA ASP A 67 -27.23 11.92 6.71
C ASP A 67 -27.44 13.43 6.45
N SER A 68 -28.67 13.81 6.09
CA SER A 68 -29.02 15.21 5.79
C SER A 68 -28.96 16.13 7.02
N LEU A 69 -28.98 15.57 8.21
CA LEU A 69 -28.87 16.27 9.51
C LEU A 69 -27.44 16.27 10.04
N GLY A 70 -26.52 15.55 9.39
CA GLY A 70 -25.13 15.45 9.80
C GLY A 70 -24.81 14.28 10.73
N PHE A 71 -25.73 13.36 10.99
CA PHE A 71 -25.49 12.18 11.80
C PHE A 71 -24.93 11.03 10.99
N PHE A 72 -24.10 10.20 11.63
CA PHE A 72 -23.59 8.96 11.07
C PHE A 72 -23.43 7.91 12.17
N SER A 73 -23.57 6.65 11.78
CA SER A 73 -23.27 5.49 12.63
C SER A 73 -22.89 4.30 11.77
N PHE A 74 -21.92 3.51 12.25
CA PHE A 74 -21.48 2.28 11.60
C PHE A 74 -21.01 1.26 12.64
N ASP A 75 -21.43 0.02 12.48
CA ASP A 75 -21.03 -1.10 13.32
C ASP A 75 -20.05 -1.98 12.54
N LEU A 76 -18.90 -2.28 13.12
CA LEU A 76 -17.88 -3.11 12.51
C LEU A 76 -17.34 -4.17 13.48
N SER A 77 -16.87 -5.28 12.92
CA SER A 77 -16.22 -6.35 13.68
C SER A 77 -14.72 -6.30 13.48
N LEU A 78 -13.99 -6.08 14.57
CA LEU A 78 -12.54 -6.06 14.57
C LEU A 78 -12.00 -7.27 15.32
N LYS A 79 -10.91 -7.87 14.82
CA LYS A 79 -10.18 -8.95 15.50
C LYS A 79 -9.16 -8.43 16.50
N GLU A 80 -8.60 -7.27 16.23
CA GLU A 80 -7.53 -6.64 16.98
C GLU A 80 -7.58 -5.12 16.82
N THR A 81 -6.81 -4.40 17.63
CA THR A 81 -6.70 -2.94 17.48
C THR A 81 -6.17 -2.58 16.11
N THR A 82 -6.92 -1.76 15.39
CA THR A 82 -6.66 -1.35 14.01
C THR A 82 -6.38 0.15 13.94
N TYR A 83 -5.29 0.51 13.28
CA TYR A 83 -4.97 1.90 12.95
C TYR A 83 -5.67 2.29 11.66
N ALA A 84 -6.76 3.03 11.79
CA ALA A 84 -7.61 3.44 10.68
C ALA A 84 -7.37 4.92 10.32
N PHE A 85 -7.67 5.28 9.07
CA PHE A 85 -7.63 6.67 8.61
C PHE A 85 -8.74 6.96 7.60
N ALA A 86 -9.13 8.23 7.53
CA ALA A 86 -10.09 8.72 6.54
C ALA A 86 -9.60 10.04 5.93
N ASP A 87 -9.86 10.21 4.64
CA ASP A 87 -9.58 11.45 3.92
C ASP A 87 -10.77 12.42 4.14
N LEU A 88 -10.52 13.48 4.88
CA LEU A 88 -11.50 14.46 5.35
C LEU A 88 -11.19 15.84 4.74
N GLY A 89 -11.44 15.97 3.44
CA GLY A 89 -11.04 17.16 2.68
C GLY A 89 -9.52 17.29 2.58
N SER A 90 -8.97 18.43 3.05
CA SER A 90 -7.51 18.67 3.10
C SER A 90 -6.80 17.93 4.24
N TYR A 91 -7.56 17.31 5.16
CA TYR A 91 -7.02 16.53 6.27
C TYR A 91 -7.05 15.03 5.97
N ARG A 92 -6.12 14.29 6.60
CA ARG A 92 -6.21 12.85 6.79
C ARG A 92 -6.32 12.57 8.26
N GLY A 93 -7.51 12.17 8.69
CA GLY A 93 -7.80 11.86 10.08
C GLY A 93 -7.38 10.44 10.43
N PHE A 94 -6.69 10.25 11.55
CA PHE A 94 -6.25 8.94 12.05
C PHE A 94 -6.91 8.60 13.38
N ILE A 95 -7.16 7.30 13.59
CA ILE A 95 -7.77 6.77 14.81
C ILE A 95 -7.34 5.33 15.05
N TYR A 96 -7.18 4.95 16.32
CA TYR A 96 -7.04 3.56 16.76
C TYR A 96 -8.40 3.02 17.19
N LEU A 97 -8.89 2.00 16.50
CA LEU A 97 -10.15 1.32 16.80
C LEU A 97 -9.86 -0.04 17.45
N SER A 98 -10.35 -0.24 18.66
CA SER A 98 -10.21 -1.50 19.40
C SER A 98 -11.49 -2.32 19.36
N PRO A 99 -11.43 -3.67 19.36
CA PRO A 99 -12.62 -4.53 19.37
C PRO A 99 -13.56 -4.22 20.52
N GLY A 100 -14.86 -4.22 20.23
CA GLY A 100 -15.92 -4.08 21.24
C GLY A 100 -16.06 -2.68 21.85
N GLN A 101 -15.42 -1.67 21.30
CA GLN A 101 -15.48 -0.29 21.79
C GLN A 101 -16.48 0.55 21.03
N GLN A 102 -16.98 1.60 21.69
CA GLN A 102 -17.83 2.61 21.07
C GLN A 102 -17.06 3.93 20.99
N TYR A 103 -17.10 4.58 19.81
CA TYR A 103 -16.39 5.82 19.53
C TYR A 103 -17.35 6.87 18.98
N GLU A 104 -17.62 7.91 19.78
CA GLU A 104 -18.29 9.13 19.33
C GLU A 104 -17.26 10.05 18.72
N LEU A 105 -17.24 10.15 17.39
CA LEU A 105 -16.22 10.88 16.67
C LEU A 105 -16.57 12.37 16.54
N LYS A 106 -15.55 13.21 16.74
CA LYS A 106 -15.53 14.62 16.37
C LYS A 106 -14.64 14.78 15.14
N LEU A 107 -15.24 14.94 13.98
CA LEU A 107 -14.51 15.23 12.76
C LEU A 107 -13.99 16.67 12.77
N PRO A 108 -12.86 16.96 12.06
CA PRO A 108 -12.37 18.32 11.89
C PRO A 108 -13.36 19.14 11.06
N PRO A 109 -13.31 20.47 11.10
CA PRO A 109 -14.03 21.31 10.14
C PRO A 109 -13.73 20.88 8.71
N PHE A 110 -14.75 20.84 7.84
CA PHE A 110 -14.54 20.46 6.45
C PHE A 110 -13.79 21.56 5.71
N ASN A 111 -12.56 21.24 5.32
CA ASN A 111 -11.72 22.10 4.50
C ASN A 111 -11.47 21.42 3.15
N ALA A 112 -12.10 21.94 2.08
CA ALA A 112 -11.94 21.38 0.75
C ALA A 112 -10.49 21.48 0.28
N ILE A 113 -10.04 20.48 -0.48
CA ILE A 113 -8.74 20.56 -1.14
C ILE A 113 -8.75 21.78 -2.07
N PRO A 114 -7.77 22.69 -1.97
CA PRO A 114 -7.65 23.83 -2.88
C PRO A 114 -7.70 23.39 -4.33
N GLN A 115 -8.39 24.15 -5.18
CA GLN A 115 -8.55 23.79 -6.59
C GLN A 115 -7.20 23.53 -7.29
N SER A 116 -6.19 24.35 -7.01
CA SER A 116 -4.82 24.19 -7.52
C SER A 116 -4.11 22.92 -7.05
N GLN A 117 -4.61 22.25 -6.00
CA GLN A 117 -4.02 21.05 -5.41
C GLN A 117 -4.83 19.78 -5.69
N ARG A 118 -6.04 19.89 -6.23
CA ARG A 118 -6.92 18.74 -6.49
C ARG A 118 -6.27 17.69 -7.37
N LEU A 119 -5.40 18.12 -8.28
CA LEU A 119 -4.73 17.29 -9.28
C LEU A 119 -3.26 17.07 -9.00
N ASN A 120 -2.75 17.68 -7.95
CA ASN A 120 -1.37 17.46 -7.56
C ASN A 120 -1.24 16.03 -7.00
N PRO A 121 -0.60 15.07 -7.72
CA PRO A 121 -0.42 13.71 -7.24
C PRO A 121 0.49 13.63 -6.01
N PHE A 122 1.20 14.72 -5.71
CA PHE A 122 2.06 14.88 -4.54
C PHE A 122 1.37 15.62 -3.40
N PHE A 123 0.09 16.02 -3.57
CA PHE A 123 -0.65 16.66 -2.49
C PHE A 123 -0.74 15.73 -1.29
N GLN A 124 -0.18 16.17 -0.18
CA GLN A 124 -0.25 15.47 1.08
C GLN A 124 -1.27 16.15 1.97
N ARG A 125 -2.28 15.38 2.37
CA ARG A 125 -3.23 15.87 3.36
C ARG A 125 -2.53 16.04 4.70
N GLU A 126 -2.91 17.07 5.43
CA GLU A 126 -2.42 17.31 6.77
C GLU A 126 -2.87 16.17 7.70
N PRO A 127 -1.94 15.45 8.35
CA PRO A 127 -2.27 14.38 9.26
C PRO A 127 -2.80 14.94 10.58
N ILE A 128 -3.96 14.45 11.01
CA ILE A 128 -4.57 14.83 12.29
C ILE A 128 -5.10 13.61 13.02
N SER A 129 -5.18 13.69 14.33
CA SER A 129 -5.92 12.71 15.15
C SER A 129 -7.41 13.04 15.14
N ILE A 130 -8.27 12.08 14.83
CA ILE A 130 -9.73 12.24 14.95
C ILE A 130 -10.09 12.38 16.42
N GLY A 131 -10.89 13.39 16.78
CA GLY A 131 -11.39 13.59 18.13
C GLY A 131 -12.36 12.49 18.54
N ILE A 132 -12.37 12.13 19.83
CA ILE A 132 -13.32 11.18 20.43
C ILE A 132 -13.97 11.85 21.62
N LEU A 133 -15.30 11.95 21.63
CA LEU A 133 -16.04 12.71 22.63
C LEU A 133 -16.42 11.88 23.86
N ASN A 134 -16.65 10.60 23.69
CA ASN A 134 -17.15 9.70 24.74
C ASN A 134 -16.04 8.89 25.44
N LYS A 135 -14.79 9.32 25.36
CA LYS A 135 -13.64 8.66 25.98
C LYS A 135 -12.86 9.62 26.88
N ASP A 136 -12.26 9.07 27.91
CA ASP A 136 -11.41 9.80 28.84
C ASP A 136 -9.90 9.74 28.46
N SER A 137 -9.06 10.28 29.32
CA SER A 137 -7.61 10.29 29.12
C SER A 137 -6.94 8.91 29.16
N ASN A 138 -7.65 7.87 29.62
CA ASN A 138 -7.14 6.50 29.68
C ASN A 138 -7.48 5.70 28.40
N ASP A 139 -8.25 6.28 27.47
CA ASP A 139 -8.46 5.68 26.16
C ASP A 139 -7.13 5.55 25.39
N LEU A 140 -7.01 4.48 24.60
CA LEU A 140 -5.81 4.17 23.81
C LEU A 140 -5.37 5.35 22.93
N ASN A 141 -6.31 6.01 22.24
CA ASN A 141 -6.02 7.15 21.37
C ASN A 141 -5.44 8.34 22.17
N ALA A 142 -6.02 8.62 23.34
CA ALA A 142 -5.53 9.66 24.21
C ALA A 142 -4.15 9.33 24.80
N GLN A 143 -3.95 8.07 25.22
CA GLN A 143 -2.67 7.59 25.74
C GLN A 143 -1.57 7.72 24.67
N ILE A 144 -1.80 7.22 23.45
CA ILE A 144 -0.82 7.29 22.36
C ILE A 144 -0.53 8.74 21.99
N ARG A 145 -1.54 9.58 21.80
CA ARG A 145 -1.36 10.99 21.46
C ARG A 145 -0.53 11.73 22.51
N ASN A 146 -0.93 11.64 23.78
CA ASN A 146 -0.24 12.35 24.88
C ASN A 146 1.20 11.86 25.05
N PHE A 147 1.43 10.56 24.86
CA PHE A 147 2.77 9.99 24.88
C PHE A 147 3.60 10.45 23.67
N ASP A 148 3.04 10.36 22.46
CA ASP A 148 3.75 10.78 21.24
C ASP A 148 4.09 12.27 21.28
N ASP A 149 3.21 13.13 21.77
CA ASP A 149 3.48 14.57 21.95
C ASP A 149 4.70 14.78 22.87
N ALA A 150 4.75 14.08 23.99
CA ALA A 150 5.88 14.15 24.91
C ALA A 150 7.16 13.55 24.31
N PHE A 151 7.04 12.42 23.63
CA PHE A 151 8.15 11.73 22.97
C PHE A 151 8.78 12.59 21.85
N TYR A 152 7.95 13.15 20.96
CA TYR A 152 8.46 13.99 19.87
C TYR A 152 9.02 15.31 20.37
N HIS A 153 8.47 15.90 21.44
CA HIS A 153 9.07 17.06 22.10
C HIS A 153 10.50 16.77 22.58
N GLU A 154 10.72 15.62 23.21
CA GLU A 154 12.05 15.18 23.66
C GLU A 154 12.97 14.89 22.47
N LEU A 155 12.46 14.20 21.46
CA LEU A 155 13.22 13.84 20.26
C LEU A 155 13.68 15.11 19.51
N ASP A 156 12.76 16.00 19.16
CA ASP A 156 13.04 17.18 18.33
C ASP A 156 13.99 18.16 19.03
N SER A 157 13.79 18.35 20.35
CA SER A 157 14.63 19.26 21.11
C SER A 157 16.04 18.74 21.37
N LYS A 158 16.27 17.42 21.38
CA LYS A 158 17.53 16.79 21.81
C LYS A 158 18.23 15.92 20.78
N ALA A 159 17.59 15.57 19.65
CA ALA A 159 18.11 14.61 18.69
C ALA A 159 19.53 14.94 18.21
N MET A 160 19.77 16.17 17.77
CA MET A 160 21.10 16.60 17.27
C MET A 160 22.19 16.45 18.34
N ARG A 161 21.90 16.84 19.57
CA ARG A 161 22.82 16.73 20.70
C ARG A 161 23.09 15.27 21.08
N LEU A 162 22.07 14.42 21.08
CA LEU A 162 22.19 12.99 21.38
C LEU A 162 23.02 12.28 20.28
N MET A 163 22.77 12.57 19.02
CA MET A 163 23.52 12.03 17.90
C MET A 163 25.00 12.43 17.94
N ALA A 164 25.29 13.67 18.29
CA ALA A 164 26.67 14.16 18.38
C ALA A 164 27.41 13.60 19.61
N SER A 165 26.77 13.56 20.79
CA SER A 165 27.40 13.11 22.02
C SER A 165 27.48 11.61 22.20
N LYS A 166 26.62 10.85 21.48
CA LYS A 166 26.43 9.39 21.66
C LYS A 166 26.20 8.97 23.13
N ASN A 167 25.57 9.85 23.90
CA ASN A 167 25.35 9.66 25.34
C ASN A 167 24.13 8.77 25.61
N LYS A 168 24.37 7.46 25.83
CA LYS A 168 23.33 6.48 26.17
C LYS A 168 22.64 6.76 27.50
N GLN A 169 23.35 7.35 28.49
CA GLN A 169 22.77 7.68 29.78
C GLN A 169 21.73 8.80 29.68
N ALA A 170 21.98 9.77 28.77
CA ALA A 170 21.01 10.83 28.51
C ALA A 170 19.72 10.26 27.87
N VAL A 171 19.84 9.27 26.98
CA VAL A 171 18.67 8.58 26.42
C VAL A 171 17.93 7.79 27.49
N ALA A 172 18.64 7.05 28.35
CA ALA A 172 18.02 6.32 29.46
C ALA A 172 17.25 7.25 30.39
N ALA A 173 17.81 8.41 30.75
CA ALA A 173 17.13 9.40 31.58
C ALA A 173 15.85 9.98 30.93
N ILE A 174 15.84 10.14 29.60
CA ILE A 174 14.63 10.53 28.85
C ILE A 174 13.57 9.43 28.94
N ILE A 175 13.95 8.18 28.71
CA ILE A 175 13.04 7.03 28.78
C ILE A 175 12.47 6.90 30.19
N ASP A 176 13.30 7.01 31.24
CA ASP A 176 12.87 6.97 32.64
C ASP A 176 11.85 8.08 32.95
N SER A 177 12.10 9.30 32.45
CA SER A 177 11.18 10.43 32.60
C SER A 177 9.84 10.18 31.92
N LEU A 178 9.87 9.59 30.72
CA LEU A 178 8.64 9.21 29.98
C LEU A 178 7.89 8.08 30.68
N GLU A 179 8.58 7.08 31.25
CA GLU A 179 7.96 6.02 32.04
C GLU A 179 7.32 6.50 33.34
N ILE A 180 7.92 7.49 34.02
CA ILE A 180 7.33 8.13 35.19
C ILE A 180 6.04 8.86 34.83
N ARG A 181 6.04 9.58 33.70
CA ARG A 181 4.88 10.34 33.22
C ARG A 181 3.77 9.45 32.61
N PHE A 182 4.16 8.36 31.98
CA PHE A 182 3.26 7.40 31.33
C PHE A 182 3.53 5.99 31.86
N PRO A 183 3.20 5.73 33.13
CA PRO A 183 3.50 4.45 33.78
C PRO A 183 2.78 3.30 33.06
N GLY A 184 3.23 2.09 33.35
CA GLY A 184 2.77 0.86 32.71
C GLY A 184 1.25 0.79 32.57
N SER A 185 0.77 0.82 31.33
CA SER A 185 -0.64 0.58 30.99
C SER A 185 -0.90 -0.93 30.94
N THR A 186 -2.11 -1.36 31.27
CA THR A 186 -2.54 -2.75 31.05
C THR A 186 -2.79 -3.08 29.58
N ASN A 187 -2.80 -2.06 28.71
CA ASN A 187 -3.00 -2.24 27.28
C ASN A 187 -1.69 -2.66 26.57
N PRO A 188 -1.58 -3.90 26.09
CA PRO A 188 -0.36 -4.41 25.46
C PRO A 188 0.00 -3.71 24.15
N TYR A 189 -0.99 -3.15 23.44
CA TYR A 189 -0.76 -2.38 22.21
C TYR A 189 -0.01 -1.07 22.54
N PHE A 190 -0.43 -0.35 23.60
CA PHE A 190 0.25 0.86 24.04
C PHE A 190 1.66 0.57 24.55
N GLN A 191 1.86 -0.53 25.27
CA GLN A 191 3.20 -0.94 25.71
C GLN A 191 4.14 -1.17 24.52
N SER A 192 3.68 -1.92 23.51
CA SER A 192 4.45 -2.14 22.29
C SER A 192 4.71 -0.83 21.55
N HIS A 193 3.74 0.09 21.51
CA HIS A 193 3.91 1.41 20.90
C HIS A 193 5.06 2.19 21.56
N LYS A 194 5.06 2.31 22.90
CA LYS A 194 6.13 2.97 23.66
C LYS A 194 7.49 2.32 23.38
N GLU A 195 7.53 1.00 23.39
CA GLU A 195 8.77 0.24 23.21
C GLU A 195 9.45 0.58 21.87
N TYR A 196 8.71 0.62 20.75
CA TYR A 196 9.30 0.97 19.46
C TYR A 196 9.60 2.47 19.33
N ARG A 197 8.92 3.35 20.08
CA ARG A 197 9.34 4.75 20.21
C ARG A 197 10.67 4.86 20.94
N TYR A 198 10.88 4.10 22.03
CA TYR A 198 12.17 4.06 22.74
C TYR A 198 13.30 3.51 21.88
N ALA A 199 13.03 2.51 21.06
CA ALA A 199 14.02 2.01 20.09
C ALA A 199 14.56 3.14 19.20
N ARG A 200 13.73 4.08 18.77
CA ARG A 200 14.16 5.25 17.98
C ARG A 200 15.05 6.20 18.75
N LEU A 201 14.80 6.45 20.03
CA LEU A 201 15.71 7.24 20.88
C LEU A 201 17.06 6.56 21.05
N GLU A 202 17.07 5.28 21.37
CA GLU A 202 18.31 4.50 21.54
C GLU A 202 19.14 4.45 20.26
N MET A 203 18.48 4.43 19.10
CA MET A 203 19.14 4.44 17.79
C MET A 203 20.01 5.68 17.57
N LEU A 204 19.64 6.84 18.13
CA LEU A 204 20.41 8.08 18.02
C LEU A 204 21.82 7.98 18.65
N THR A 205 21.93 7.23 19.74
CA THR A 205 23.17 7.10 20.48
C THR A 205 23.91 5.79 20.26
N SER A 206 23.30 4.84 19.58
CA SER A 206 23.95 3.59 19.23
C SER A 206 25.14 3.83 18.28
N ARG A 207 26.24 3.10 18.49
CA ARG A 207 27.40 3.08 17.57
C ARG A 207 27.17 2.11 16.42
N ASN A 208 26.42 1.04 16.67
CA ASN A 208 26.00 0.08 15.66
C ASN A 208 24.49 -0.16 15.82
N PRO A 209 23.65 0.78 15.29
CA PRO A 209 22.20 0.71 15.48
C PRO A 209 21.60 -0.60 14.96
N GLU A 210 22.09 -1.09 13.81
CA GLU A 210 21.60 -2.33 13.23
C GLU A 210 21.77 -3.49 14.21
N LYS A 211 22.93 -3.66 14.81
CA LYS A 211 23.20 -4.77 15.73
C LYS A 211 22.49 -4.60 17.08
N GLU A 212 22.62 -3.42 17.70
CA GLU A 212 22.12 -3.19 19.06
C GLU A 212 20.58 -3.15 19.11
N ILE A 213 19.96 -2.41 18.17
CA ILE A 213 18.50 -2.25 18.13
C ILE A 213 17.82 -3.53 17.63
N ILE A 214 18.38 -4.19 16.62
CA ILE A 214 17.84 -5.47 16.15
C ILE A 214 17.86 -6.51 17.27
N HIS A 215 18.97 -6.65 17.97
CA HIS A 215 19.08 -7.61 19.05
C HIS A 215 18.06 -7.36 20.18
N LYS A 216 17.89 -6.09 20.57
CA LYS A 216 16.99 -5.74 21.68
C LYS A 216 15.52 -5.78 21.33
N TYR A 217 15.13 -5.29 20.12
CA TYR A 217 13.75 -5.00 19.78
C TYR A 217 13.14 -5.93 18.72
N PHE A 218 13.96 -6.63 17.95
CA PHE A 218 13.47 -7.49 16.86
C PHE A 218 13.87 -8.96 17.01
N SER A 219 15.00 -9.24 17.69
CA SER A 219 15.46 -10.61 17.86
C SER A 219 14.51 -11.40 18.76
N SER A 220 14.08 -12.57 18.26
CA SER A 220 13.19 -13.48 18.99
C SER A 220 11.81 -12.90 19.38
N ARG A 221 11.44 -11.74 18.83
CA ARG A 221 10.14 -11.12 19.05
C ARG A 221 9.21 -11.31 17.85
N PRO A 222 7.89 -11.37 18.07
CA PRO A 222 6.92 -11.49 16.97
C PRO A 222 6.89 -10.22 16.12
N VAL A 223 6.51 -10.37 14.86
CA VAL A 223 6.24 -9.23 14.00
C VAL A 223 4.91 -8.58 14.40
N HIS A 224 4.92 -7.27 14.63
CA HIS A 224 3.71 -6.49 14.90
C HIS A 224 3.15 -5.91 13.61
N PHE A 225 2.35 -6.69 12.89
CA PHE A 225 1.82 -6.31 11.57
C PHE A 225 0.95 -5.05 11.61
N ASN A 226 0.25 -4.77 12.72
CA ASN A 226 -0.72 -3.67 12.84
C ASN A 226 -0.23 -2.50 13.71
N LEU A 227 1.07 -2.42 13.99
CA LEU A 227 1.63 -1.39 14.87
C LEU A 227 2.48 -0.39 14.07
N PRO A 228 2.00 0.85 13.79
CA PRO A 228 2.76 1.85 13.05
C PRO A 228 4.17 2.11 13.61
N ALA A 229 4.31 2.25 14.93
CA ALA A 229 5.59 2.52 15.58
C ALA A 229 6.63 1.41 15.34
N TYR A 230 6.19 0.13 15.24
CA TYR A 230 7.05 -0.99 14.85
C TYR A 230 7.62 -0.76 13.43
N TRP A 231 6.76 -0.43 12.47
CA TRP A 231 7.15 -0.30 11.07
C TRP A 231 8.00 0.94 10.80
N GLU A 232 7.76 2.04 11.50
CA GLU A 232 8.64 3.21 11.45
C GLU A 232 10.07 2.83 11.87
N THR A 233 10.20 2.15 13.01
CA THR A 233 11.50 1.69 13.53
C THR A 233 12.11 0.62 12.64
N PHE A 234 11.31 -0.34 12.16
CA PHE A 234 11.75 -1.39 11.24
C PHE A 234 12.39 -0.80 9.97
N ARG A 235 11.72 0.15 9.34
CA ARG A 235 12.22 0.77 8.09
C ARG A 235 13.54 1.52 8.29
N ASP A 236 13.70 2.18 9.42
CA ASP A 236 14.93 2.91 9.74
C ASP A 236 16.09 1.94 10.00
N VAL A 237 15.86 0.90 10.78
CA VAL A 237 16.89 -0.08 11.16
C VAL A 237 17.29 -0.98 9.99
N PHE A 238 16.33 -1.43 9.17
CA PHE A 238 16.56 -2.37 8.07
C PHE A 238 16.69 -1.71 6.70
N ARG A 239 17.00 -0.41 6.64
CA ARG A 239 17.07 0.36 5.38
C ARG A 239 17.98 -0.22 4.31
N GLY A 240 19.11 -0.81 4.66
CA GLY A 240 20.08 -1.40 3.73
C GLY A 240 20.15 -2.93 3.74
N PHE A 241 19.21 -3.58 4.41
CA PHE A 241 19.25 -5.02 4.65
C PHE A 241 19.22 -5.84 3.35
N GLY A 242 18.34 -5.47 2.42
CA GLY A 242 18.18 -6.17 1.14
C GLY A 242 19.48 -6.23 0.34
N ARG A 243 20.17 -5.11 0.18
CA ARG A 243 21.46 -5.03 -0.52
C ARG A 243 22.52 -5.89 0.14
N LYS A 244 22.67 -5.77 1.47
CA LYS A 244 23.66 -6.56 2.22
C LYS A 244 23.41 -8.07 2.12
N THR A 245 22.14 -8.47 2.08
CA THR A 245 21.76 -9.87 1.93
C THR A 245 22.10 -10.39 0.53
N LEU A 246 21.85 -9.58 -0.52
CA LEU A 246 22.16 -9.96 -1.90
C LEU A 246 23.66 -10.05 -2.18
N GLU A 247 24.46 -9.19 -1.57
CA GLU A 247 25.92 -9.13 -1.79
C GLU A 247 26.66 -10.32 -1.14
N LYS A 248 26.12 -10.87 -0.06
CA LYS A 248 26.84 -11.87 0.75
C LYS A 248 26.88 -13.28 0.18
N ASP A 249 25.79 -13.79 -0.42
CA ASP A 249 25.67 -15.22 -0.72
C ASP A 249 24.76 -15.55 -1.94
N PHE A 250 24.71 -14.69 -2.94
CA PHE A 250 23.78 -14.84 -4.03
C PHE A 250 24.28 -15.74 -5.16
N THR A 251 24.28 -17.06 -4.93
CA THR A 251 24.37 -18.03 -6.03
C THR A 251 22.99 -18.28 -6.62
N PRO A 252 22.75 -17.99 -7.91
CA PRO A 252 21.49 -18.32 -8.57
C PRO A 252 21.22 -19.83 -8.56
N PRO A 253 19.93 -20.27 -8.53
CA PRO A 253 18.74 -19.44 -8.53
C PRO A 253 18.29 -19.08 -7.11
N LEU A 254 18.02 -17.79 -6.89
CA LEU A 254 17.38 -17.35 -5.65
C LEU A 254 15.92 -17.81 -5.63
N THR A 255 15.49 -18.47 -4.57
CA THR A 255 14.09 -18.76 -4.28
C THR A 255 13.70 -18.15 -2.95
N PHE A 256 12.40 -17.94 -2.72
CA PHE A 256 11.91 -17.44 -1.44
C PHE A 256 12.38 -18.32 -0.29
N ASN A 257 12.17 -19.63 -0.38
CA ASN A 257 12.54 -20.56 0.69
C ASN A 257 14.06 -20.58 0.95
N LYS A 258 14.89 -20.51 -0.09
CA LYS A 258 16.36 -20.44 0.08
C LYS A 258 16.76 -19.15 0.80
N THR A 259 16.12 -18.03 0.46
CA THR A 259 16.36 -16.74 1.13
C THR A 259 15.97 -16.83 2.61
N VAL A 260 14.80 -17.40 2.93
CA VAL A 260 14.38 -17.63 4.31
C VAL A 260 15.38 -18.49 5.08
N GLN A 261 15.86 -19.59 4.49
CA GLN A 261 16.87 -20.47 5.11
C GLN A 261 18.20 -19.74 5.38
N LEU A 262 18.68 -18.94 4.43
CA LEU A 262 19.90 -18.14 4.59
C LEU A 262 19.76 -17.13 5.72
N ILE A 263 18.62 -16.43 5.78
CA ILE A 263 18.34 -15.46 6.83
C ILE A 263 18.27 -16.14 8.20
N GLN A 264 17.71 -17.35 8.31
CA GLN A 264 17.61 -18.13 9.56
C GLN A 264 18.94 -18.65 10.09
N GLN A 265 20.02 -18.63 9.30
CA GLN A 265 21.36 -18.95 9.79
C GLN A 265 21.83 -17.95 10.86
N ASP A 266 21.41 -16.70 10.76
CA ASP A 266 21.56 -15.73 11.83
C ASP A 266 20.49 -15.98 12.90
N THR A 267 20.94 -16.26 14.13
CA THR A 267 20.05 -16.56 15.27
C THR A 267 19.07 -15.42 15.57
N THR A 268 19.41 -14.19 15.18
CA THR A 268 18.58 -13.00 15.33
C THR A 268 17.25 -13.11 14.58
N TYR A 269 17.27 -13.76 13.41
CA TYR A 269 16.10 -13.89 12.51
C TYR A 269 15.52 -15.32 12.47
N ARG A 270 15.79 -16.14 13.51
CA ARG A 270 15.39 -17.55 13.52
C ARG A 270 13.88 -17.77 13.54
N ARG A 271 13.11 -16.84 14.11
CA ARG A 271 11.64 -16.92 14.08
C ARG A 271 11.13 -16.93 12.66
N ARG A 272 10.13 -17.76 12.38
CA ARG A 272 9.60 -17.95 11.02
C ARG A 272 8.99 -16.67 10.44
N ASP A 273 8.12 -16.02 11.21
CA ASP A 273 7.48 -14.76 10.82
C ASP A 273 8.51 -13.66 10.52
N VAL A 274 9.57 -13.56 11.31
CA VAL A 274 10.66 -12.59 11.10
C VAL A 274 11.46 -12.93 9.84
N SER A 275 11.89 -14.18 9.66
CA SER A 275 12.70 -14.57 8.49
C SER A 275 11.91 -14.44 7.18
N GLU A 276 10.61 -14.74 7.19
CA GLU A 276 9.74 -14.54 6.04
C GLU A 276 9.57 -13.05 5.73
N LEU A 277 9.37 -12.21 6.76
CA LEU A 277 9.32 -10.75 6.60
C LEU A 277 10.63 -10.21 6.01
N MET A 278 11.77 -10.64 6.54
CA MET A 278 13.09 -10.19 6.07
C MET A 278 13.37 -10.63 4.63
N SER A 279 12.90 -11.82 4.23
CA SER A 279 12.96 -12.28 2.85
C SER A 279 12.10 -11.40 1.92
N LEU A 280 10.86 -11.13 2.31
CA LEU A 280 9.96 -10.24 1.55
C LEU A 280 10.53 -8.81 1.47
N TRP A 281 11.08 -8.30 2.58
CA TRP A 281 11.73 -6.99 2.63
C TRP A 281 12.93 -6.90 1.69
N THR A 282 13.73 -7.96 1.62
CA THR A 282 14.86 -8.08 0.67
C THR A 282 14.37 -7.98 -0.77
N ILE A 283 13.32 -8.71 -1.15
CA ILE A 283 12.73 -8.67 -2.49
C ILE A 283 12.23 -7.24 -2.80
N TYR A 284 11.48 -6.65 -1.88
CA TYR A 284 10.89 -5.31 -2.03
C TYR A 284 11.96 -4.23 -2.22
N GLN A 285 12.97 -4.18 -1.33
CA GLN A 285 14.06 -3.20 -1.44
C GLN A 285 14.86 -3.39 -2.73
N SER A 286 15.24 -4.63 -3.05
CA SER A 286 16.06 -4.91 -4.23
C SER A 286 15.36 -4.56 -5.54
N TYR A 287 14.05 -4.72 -5.61
CA TYR A 287 13.26 -4.25 -6.74
C TYR A 287 13.30 -2.72 -6.85
N HIS A 288 13.06 -1.99 -5.76
CA HIS A 288 13.05 -0.52 -5.76
C HIS A 288 14.44 0.09 -6.00
N GLU A 289 15.48 -0.57 -5.56
CA GLU A 289 16.88 -0.19 -5.82
C GLU A 289 17.38 -0.63 -7.21
N LYS A 290 16.52 -1.24 -8.04
CA LYS A 290 16.84 -1.77 -9.38
C LYS A 290 17.94 -2.85 -9.38
N LEU A 291 18.16 -3.50 -8.25
CA LEU A 291 19.08 -4.65 -8.12
C LEU A 291 18.44 -5.95 -8.60
N LEU A 292 17.10 -6.00 -8.64
CA LEU A 292 16.33 -7.16 -9.05
C LEU A 292 15.43 -6.78 -10.24
N PRO A 293 15.55 -7.49 -11.39
CA PRO A 293 14.68 -7.26 -12.54
C PRO A 293 13.21 -7.48 -12.22
N PRO A 294 12.26 -6.73 -12.81
CA PRO A 294 10.83 -6.84 -12.51
C PRO A 294 10.28 -8.26 -12.60
N GLN A 295 10.61 -9.00 -13.67
CA GLN A 295 10.14 -10.38 -13.86
C GLN A 295 10.61 -11.29 -12.73
N ARG A 296 11.84 -11.09 -12.27
CA ARG A 296 12.38 -11.89 -11.15
C ARG A 296 11.73 -11.52 -9.83
N ALA A 297 11.48 -10.22 -9.60
CA ALA A 297 10.73 -9.78 -8.42
C ALA A 297 9.33 -10.39 -8.39
N LEU A 298 8.62 -10.40 -9.52
CA LEU A 298 7.30 -11.02 -9.64
C LEU A 298 7.32 -12.52 -9.35
N GLN A 299 8.29 -13.26 -9.88
CA GLN A 299 8.45 -14.68 -9.57
C GLN A 299 8.63 -14.92 -8.07
N LEU A 300 9.53 -14.17 -7.42
CA LEU A 300 9.79 -14.30 -6.00
C LEU A 300 8.59 -13.91 -5.13
N LEU A 301 7.82 -12.88 -5.52
CA LEU A 301 6.58 -12.50 -4.85
C LEU A 301 5.51 -13.59 -5.00
N GLN A 302 5.41 -14.22 -6.17
CA GLN A 302 4.52 -15.36 -6.37
C GLN A 302 4.94 -16.55 -5.49
N GLU A 303 6.23 -16.92 -5.49
CA GLU A 303 6.78 -17.96 -4.61
C GLU A 303 6.51 -17.64 -3.13
N THR A 304 6.64 -16.38 -2.72
CA THR A 304 6.34 -15.92 -1.35
C THR A 304 4.86 -16.13 -1.02
N SER A 305 3.96 -15.72 -1.93
CA SER A 305 2.52 -15.87 -1.73
C SER A 305 2.08 -17.34 -1.60
N ASP A 306 2.77 -18.24 -2.29
CA ASP A 306 2.43 -19.65 -2.32
C ASP A 306 3.08 -20.43 -1.16
N SER A 307 4.30 -20.05 -0.75
CA SER A 307 5.15 -20.86 0.14
C SER A 307 5.32 -20.28 1.55
N ALA A 308 5.05 -18.99 1.80
CA ALA A 308 5.12 -18.45 3.15
C ALA A 308 4.11 -19.15 4.08
N HIS A 309 4.41 -19.21 5.38
CA HIS A 309 3.52 -19.78 6.38
C HIS A 309 2.69 -18.67 7.07
N THR A 310 3.25 -17.46 7.15
CA THR A 310 2.61 -16.31 7.77
C THR A 310 1.60 -15.68 6.82
N GLU A 311 0.31 -15.69 7.17
CA GLU A 311 -0.76 -15.20 6.26
C GLU A 311 -0.60 -13.72 5.90
N ALA A 312 -0.18 -12.87 6.84
CA ALA A 312 0.10 -11.47 6.57
C ALA A 312 1.21 -11.30 5.51
N ILE A 313 2.23 -12.16 5.50
CA ILE A 313 3.30 -12.16 4.50
C ILE A 313 2.78 -12.58 3.13
N LYS A 314 1.95 -13.64 3.06
CA LYS A 314 1.30 -14.06 1.79
C LYS A 314 0.46 -12.93 1.20
N THR A 315 -0.38 -12.31 2.03
CA THR A 315 -1.26 -11.23 1.60
C THR A 315 -0.45 -10.03 1.11
N THR A 316 0.59 -9.64 1.84
CA THR A 316 1.49 -8.55 1.44
C THR A 316 2.18 -8.88 0.11
N ALA A 317 2.69 -10.10 -0.08
CA ALA A 317 3.33 -10.52 -1.33
C ALA A 317 2.36 -10.45 -2.52
N ARG A 318 1.10 -10.91 -2.36
CA ARG A 318 0.05 -10.81 -3.40
C ARG A 318 -0.23 -9.36 -3.78
N THR A 319 -0.31 -8.46 -2.81
CA THR A 319 -0.55 -7.03 -3.05
C THR A 319 0.61 -6.39 -3.79
N LEU A 320 1.83 -6.65 -3.34
CA LEU A 320 3.04 -6.15 -4.02
C LEU A 320 3.16 -6.71 -5.44
N TYR A 321 2.85 -8.01 -5.63
CA TYR A 321 2.81 -8.63 -6.95
C TYR A 321 1.84 -7.90 -7.87
N LYS A 322 0.58 -7.72 -7.46
CA LYS A 322 -0.45 -7.01 -8.24
C LYS A 322 0.02 -5.61 -8.63
N LYS A 323 0.59 -4.88 -7.67
CA LYS A 323 1.06 -3.51 -7.90
C LYS A 323 2.23 -3.44 -8.88
N ILE A 324 3.21 -4.32 -8.76
CA ILE A 324 4.35 -4.38 -9.67
C ILE A 324 3.91 -4.89 -11.05
N ALA A 325 3.04 -5.90 -11.10
CA ALA A 325 2.57 -6.50 -12.34
C ALA A 325 1.65 -5.57 -13.16
N ALA A 326 0.91 -4.67 -12.50
CA ALA A 326 -0.14 -3.87 -13.13
C ALA A 326 0.33 -3.04 -14.33
N LEU A 327 1.59 -2.57 -14.32
CA LEU A 327 2.16 -1.76 -15.38
C LEU A 327 3.37 -2.41 -16.05
N GLN A 328 3.54 -3.72 -15.93
CA GLN A 328 4.63 -4.41 -16.63
C GLN A 328 4.29 -4.67 -18.11
N PRO A 329 5.28 -4.64 -19.00
CA PRO A 329 5.08 -5.14 -20.37
C PRO A 329 4.49 -6.56 -20.37
N GLY A 330 3.43 -6.76 -21.15
CA GLY A 330 2.66 -8.00 -21.22
C GLY A 330 1.39 -8.02 -20.36
N SER A 331 1.25 -7.11 -19.34
CA SER A 331 0.01 -6.99 -18.54
C SER A 331 -1.08 -6.28 -19.34
N ALA A 332 -2.34 -6.53 -18.98
CA ALA A 332 -3.46 -5.73 -19.48
C ALA A 332 -3.27 -4.27 -19.07
N ALA A 333 -3.40 -3.35 -20.03
CA ALA A 333 -3.36 -1.93 -19.73
C ALA A 333 -4.55 -1.55 -18.84
N PRO A 334 -4.37 -0.70 -17.83
CA PRO A 334 -5.46 -0.26 -16.98
C PRO A 334 -6.56 0.42 -17.79
N ASP A 335 -7.79 -0.05 -17.64
CA ASP A 335 -8.93 0.54 -18.32
C ASP A 335 -9.31 1.91 -17.75
N PHE A 336 -9.87 2.75 -18.62
CA PHE A 336 -10.41 4.05 -18.31
C PHE A 336 -11.76 4.24 -19.02
N SER A 337 -12.59 5.13 -18.47
CA SER A 337 -13.79 5.68 -19.12
C SER A 337 -13.71 7.20 -18.98
N LEU A 338 -13.44 7.89 -20.07
CA LEU A 338 -13.17 9.32 -20.12
C LEU A 338 -13.91 9.99 -21.29
N MET A 339 -14.30 11.23 -21.10
CA MET A 339 -14.96 12.01 -22.15
C MET A 339 -13.96 12.79 -23.00
N ASP A 340 -14.25 12.89 -24.28
CA ASP A 340 -13.62 13.87 -25.17
C ASP A 340 -14.25 15.28 -24.97
N PHE A 341 -13.77 16.25 -25.71
CA PHE A 341 -14.26 17.63 -25.65
C PHE A 341 -15.58 17.87 -26.42
N HIS A 342 -16.11 16.82 -27.06
CA HIS A 342 -17.45 16.78 -27.67
C HIS A 342 -18.47 16.01 -26.83
N ARG A 343 -18.10 15.64 -25.57
CA ARG A 343 -18.91 14.84 -24.64
C ARG A 343 -19.18 13.41 -25.09
N LYS A 344 -18.35 12.88 -25.96
CA LYS A 344 -18.35 11.46 -26.28
C LYS A 344 -17.47 10.71 -25.30
N GLU A 345 -18.00 9.64 -24.72
CA GLU A 345 -17.27 8.76 -23.82
C GLU A 345 -16.44 7.76 -24.62
N TYR A 346 -15.23 7.54 -24.15
CA TYR A 346 -14.28 6.55 -24.68
C TYR A 346 -13.73 5.68 -23.55
N ASN A 347 -13.67 4.40 -23.83
CA ASN A 347 -13.00 3.38 -23.04
C ASN A 347 -11.76 2.87 -23.79
N LEU A 348 -10.83 2.25 -23.07
CA LEU A 348 -9.65 1.67 -23.72
C LEU A 348 -10.04 0.60 -24.77
N GLU A 349 -11.14 -0.14 -24.55
CA GLU A 349 -11.67 -1.14 -25.48
C GLU A 349 -12.04 -0.57 -26.85
N ASP A 350 -12.41 0.70 -26.95
CA ASP A 350 -12.77 1.35 -28.22
C ASP A 350 -11.60 1.46 -29.20
N PHE A 351 -10.38 1.28 -28.71
CA PHE A 351 -9.14 1.36 -29.48
C PHE A 351 -8.56 -0.02 -29.82
N ARG A 352 -9.28 -1.12 -29.53
CA ARG A 352 -8.84 -2.49 -29.88
C ARG A 352 -8.60 -2.65 -31.38
N GLY A 353 -7.69 -3.55 -31.74
CA GLY A 353 -7.32 -3.84 -33.12
C GLY A 353 -6.22 -2.93 -33.67
N LYS A 354 -5.86 -1.86 -32.98
CA LYS A 354 -4.69 -1.02 -33.28
C LYS A 354 -3.77 -0.91 -32.07
N PHE A 355 -2.51 -0.56 -32.32
CA PHE A 355 -1.65 -0.10 -31.25
C PHE A 355 -2.15 1.23 -30.72
N VAL A 356 -2.02 1.47 -29.43
CA VAL A 356 -2.37 2.74 -28.79
C VAL A 356 -1.13 3.36 -28.20
N TYR A 357 -0.77 4.55 -28.68
CA TYR A 357 0.22 5.41 -28.05
C TYR A 357 -0.50 6.38 -27.14
N LEU A 358 -0.64 5.95 -25.88
CA LEU A 358 -1.33 6.70 -24.84
C LEU A 358 -0.36 7.68 -24.19
N ASN A 359 -0.73 8.97 -24.17
CA ASN A 359 0.06 9.98 -23.49
C ASN A 359 -0.77 10.80 -22.50
N PHE A 360 -0.14 11.11 -21.38
CA PHE A 360 -0.66 12.01 -20.36
C PHE A 360 0.11 13.32 -20.43
N MET A 361 -0.61 14.43 -20.56
CA MET A 361 0.00 15.75 -20.68
C MET A 361 -0.84 16.85 -20.04
N HIS A 362 -0.24 18.02 -19.87
CA HIS A 362 -0.90 19.25 -19.42
C HIS A 362 -0.71 20.35 -20.48
N SER A 363 -1.77 21.05 -20.85
CA SER A 363 -1.77 22.00 -21.96
C SER A 363 -0.83 23.21 -21.76
N GLU A 364 -0.53 23.57 -20.52
CA GLU A 364 0.36 24.67 -20.19
C GLU A 364 1.81 24.22 -19.88
N ASN A 365 2.11 22.91 -19.92
CA ASN A 365 3.44 22.42 -19.64
C ASN A 365 4.34 22.50 -20.88
N HIS A 366 5.43 23.24 -20.77
CA HIS A 366 6.35 23.47 -21.89
C HIS A 366 6.92 22.18 -22.51
N ASN A 367 7.33 21.21 -21.69
CA ASN A 367 7.87 19.92 -22.17
C ASN A 367 6.77 19.13 -22.89
N CYS A 368 5.53 19.14 -22.38
CA CYS A 368 4.40 18.51 -23.05
C CYS A 368 4.16 19.12 -24.44
N LEU A 369 4.20 20.42 -24.55
CA LEU A 369 4.00 21.15 -25.82
C LEU A 369 5.14 20.90 -26.83
N GLN A 370 6.38 20.76 -26.37
CA GLN A 370 7.50 20.40 -27.24
C GLN A 370 7.31 19.00 -27.82
N GLU A 371 7.00 18.02 -27.01
CA GLU A 371 6.78 16.65 -27.44
C GLU A 371 5.52 16.51 -28.33
N LEU A 372 4.46 17.23 -28.03
CA LEU A 372 3.21 17.23 -28.80
C LEU A 372 3.43 17.64 -30.25
N ARG A 373 4.32 18.62 -30.51
CA ARG A 373 4.65 19.07 -31.87
C ARG A 373 5.29 18.00 -32.75
N LEU A 374 5.82 16.94 -32.17
CA LEU A 374 6.45 15.83 -32.90
C LEU A 374 5.43 14.74 -33.26
N LEU A 375 4.29 14.66 -32.58
CA LEU A 375 3.25 13.64 -32.80
C LEU A 375 2.61 13.66 -34.19
N PRO A 376 2.37 14.80 -34.87
CA PRO A 376 1.78 14.78 -36.20
C PRO A 376 2.56 13.97 -37.24
N ARG A 377 3.90 13.97 -37.13
CA ARG A 377 4.75 13.15 -38.00
C ARG A 377 4.57 11.66 -37.72
N ILE A 378 4.49 11.27 -36.45
CA ILE A 378 4.25 9.89 -36.03
C ILE A 378 2.86 9.43 -36.48
N PHE A 379 1.83 10.25 -36.23
CA PHE A 379 0.45 9.97 -36.63
C PHE A 379 0.36 9.75 -38.15
N LYS A 380 0.90 10.69 -38.96
CA LYS A 380 0.88 10.60 -40.42
C LYS A 380 1.53 9.31 -40.94
N THR A 381 2.63 8.88 -40.28
CA THR A 381 3.39 7.70 -40.67
C THR A 381 2.65 6.40 -40.34
N PHE A 382 2.04 6.31 -39.16
CA PHE A 382 1.54 5.06 -38.60
C PHE A 382 0.02 4.99 -38.38
N ARG A 383 -0.79 5.96 -38.83
CA ARG A 383 -2.24 6.06 -38.58
C ARG A 383 -3.07 4.82 -38.93
N LYS A 384 -2.54 3.92 -39.77
CA LYS A 384 -3.23 2.67 -40.13
C LYS A 384 -3.17 1.66 -38.98
N ASP A 385 -2.05 1.63 -38.27
CA ASP A 385 -1.72 0.62 -37.27
C ASP A 385 -1.62 1.18 -35.85
N LEU A 386 -1.46 2.50 -35.71
CA LEU A 386 -1.28 3.20 -34.45
C LEU A 386 -2.33 4.27 -34.25
N GLU A 387 -3.04 4.23 -33.13
CA GLU A 387 -3.89 5.29 -32.61
C GLU A 387 -3.12 6.10 -31.58
N ILE A 388 -3.24 7.42 -31.61
CA ILE A 388 -2.72 8.31 -30.58
C ILE A 388 -3.89 8.72 -29.69
N VAL A 389 -3.76 8.54 -28.38
CA VAL A 389 -4.75 8.98 -27.40
C VAL A 389 -4.05 9.88 -26.40
N THR A 390 -4.49 11.13 -26.35
CA THR A 390 -3.94 12.15 -25.44
C THR A 390 -4.91 12.40 -24.29
N ILE A 391 -4.50 12.12 -23.07
CA ILE A 391 -5.27 12.45 -21.85
C ILE A 391 -4.72 13.74 -21.26
N LEU A 392 -5.53 14.80 -21.34
CA LEU A 392 -5.22 16.07 -20.70
C LEU A 392 -5.50 16.00 -19.20
N THR A 393 -4.50 16.41 -18.43
CA THR A 393 -4.51 16.40 -16.95
C THR A 393 -4.77 17.79 -16.37
N ASP A 394 -5.32 18.69 -17.19
CA ASP A 394 -5.64 20.06 -16.83
C ASP A 394 -6.81 20.10 -15.84
N ASP A 395 -6.68 20.91 -14.81
CA ASP A 395 -7.73 21.13 -13.79
C ASP A 395 -8.81 22.12 -14.27
N ASN A 396 -8.50 22.91 -15.29
CA ASN A 396 -9.44 23.80 -15.93
C ASN A 396 -9.90 23.21 -17.28
N TYR A 397 -11.12 22.65 -17.28
CA TYR A 397 -11.72 22.03 -18.46
C TYR A 397 -11.84 23.01 -19.63
N GLU A 398 -12.21 24.29 -19.38
CA GLU A 398 -12.42 25.28 -20.43
C GLU A 398 -11.11 25.66 -21.13
N LYS A 399 -10.01 25.76 -20.37
CA LYS A 399 -8.67 25.97 -20.93
C LYS A 399 -8.24 24.78 -21.78
N ALA A 400 -8.44 23.57 -21.28
CA ALA A 400 -8.14 22.36 -22.01
C ALA A 400 -8.97 22.27 -23.31
N ALA A 401 -10.26 22.62 -23.27
CA ALA A 401 -11.14 22.63 -24.44
C ALA A 401 -10.68 23.65 -25.48
N SER A 402 -10.34 24.87 -25.06
CA SER A 402 -9.80 25.91 -25.97
C SER A 402 -8.48 25.43 -26.60
N PHE A 403 -7.60 24.85 -25.81
CA PHE A 403 -6.35 24.30 -26.32
C PHE A 403 -6.56 23.24 -27.41
N VAL A 404 -7.50 22.30 -27.22
CA VAL A 404 -7.80 21.24 -28.20
C VAL A 404 -8.42 21.83 -29.45
N ALA A 405 -9.34 22.80 -29.32
CA ALA A 405 -9.98 23.47 -30.45
C ALA A 405 -8.98 24.28 -31.30
N ASP A 406 -8.04 24.97 -30.66
CA ASP A 406 -7.03 25.78 -31.34
C ASP A 406 -5.95 24.92 -32.03
N ALA A 407 -5.68 23.72 -31.48
CA ALA A 407 -4.58 22.87 -31.92
C ALA A 407 -4.90 22.05 -33.18
N ASP A 408 -6.19 21.74 -33.44
CA ASP A 408 -6.71 21.00 -34.60
C ASP A 408 -5.91 19.69 -34.92
N TYR A 409 -5.60 18.92 -33.90
CA TYR A 409 -4.88 17.65 -34.06
C TYR A 409 -5.83 16.51 -34.47
N PRO A 410 -5.43 15.64 -35.39
CA PRO A 410 -6.33 14.64 -35.99
C PRO A 410 -6.47 13.33 -35.19
N TRP A 411 -6.20 13.32 -33.89
CA TRP A 411 -6.33 12.16 -33.03
C TRP A 411 -7.17 12.46 -31.79
N THR A 412 -7.43 11.45 -30.96
CA THR A 412 -8.33 11.52 -29.82
C THR A 412 -7.70 12.28 -28.64
N PHE A 413 -8.37 13.32 -28.18
CA PHE A 413 -8.09 14.03 -26.94
C PHE A 413 -9.18 13.76 -25.91
N LEU A 414 -8.78 13.28 -24.75
CA LEU A 414 -9.66 13.01 -23.62
C LEU A 414 -9.30 13.93 -22.47
N HIS A 415 -10.28 14.26 -21.65
CA HIS A 415 -10.04 14.93 -20.40
C HIS A 415 -10.09 13.91 -19.25
N PHE A 416 -9.14 13.96 -18.30
CA PHE A 416 -9.10 13.00 -17.19
C PHE A 416 -10.33 13.10 -16.24
N GLY A 417 -11.28 14.03 -16.49
CA GLY A 417 -12.59 14.11 -15.85
C GLY A 417 -12.55 14.47 -14.38
N MET A 418 -11.48 15.13 -13.89
CA MET A 418 -11.23 15.36 -12.46
C MET A 418 -11.16 14.06 -11.65
N ASN A 419 -11.03 12.92 -12.33
CA ASN A 419 -10.94 11.61 -11.74
C ASN A 419 -9.47 11.17 -11.61
N ALA A 420 -8.87 11.43 -10.44
CA ALA A 420 -7.50 11.04 -10.16
C ALA A 420 -7.25 9.51 -10.24
N ASN A 421 -8.29 8.70 -10.42
CA ASN A 421 -8.15 7.25 -10.47
C ASN A 421 -7.37 6.78 -11.71
N VAL A 422 -7.61 7.40 -12.88
CA VAL A 422 -6.84 7.07 -14.09
C VAL A 422 -5.35 7.39 -13.91
N LEU A 423 -5.03 8.52 -13.28
CA LEU A 423 -3.65 8.92 -13.00
C LEU A 423 -2.98 7.94 -12.03
N ARG A 424 -3.72 7.46 -11.01
CA ARG A 424 -3.22 6.45 -10.07
C ARG A 424 -3.01 5.10 -10.73
N LYS A 425 -3.98 4.63 -11.54
CA LYS A 425 -3.89 3.36 -12.26
C LYS A 425 -2.65 3.29 -13.18
N TYR A 426 -2.34 4.39 -13.86
CA TYR A 426 -1.15 4.52 -14.70
C TYR A 426 0.09 5.05 -13.98
N ASN A 427 0.01 5.21 -12.64
CA ASN A 427 1.11 5.72 -11.80
C ASN A 427 1.73 7.03 -12.34
N ILE A 428 0.89 7.96 -12.80
CA ILE A 428 1.32 9.24 -13.35
C ILE A 428 1.83 10.11 -12.20
N LYS A 429 3.13 10.37 -12.19
CA LYS A 429 3.80 11.23 -11.19
C LYS A 429 4.28 12.54 -11.78
N ALA A 430 4.49 12.58 -13.07
CA ALA A 430 4.90 13.75 -13.83
C ALA A 430 4.37 13.63 -15.27
N VAL A 431 4.26 14.74 -15.97
CA VAL A 431 3.89 14.81 -17.37
C VAL A 431 4.98 15.56 -18.15
N PRO A 432 5.22 15.19 -19.44
CA PRO A 432 4.52 14.16 -20.20
C PRO A 432 4.94 12.73 -19.79
N GLN A 433 4.00 11.77 -19.89
CA GLN A 433 4.28 10.34 -19.70
C GLN A 433 3.55 9.51 -20.75
N TYR A 434 4.20 8.47 -21.25
CA TYR A 434 3.77 7.70 -22.40
C TYR A 434 3.69 6.21 -22.10
N TYR A 435 2.74 5.53 -22.76
CA TYR A 435 2.57 4.08 -22.77
C TYR A 435 2.29 3.58 -24.19
N LEU A 436 2.81 2.41 -24.52
CA LEU A 436 2.46 1.74 -25.78
C LEU A 436 1.71 0.46 -25.47
N ILE A 437 0.51 0.35 -26.05
CA ILE A 437 -0.44 -0.75 -25.83
C ILE A 437 -0.62 -1.46 -27.17
N ASN A 438 -0.64 -2.80 -27.17
CA ASN A 438 -0.85 -3.59 -28.38
C ASN A 438 -2.34 -3.72 -28.76
N PRO A 439 -2.68 -4.25 -29.94
CA PRO A 439 -4.06 -4.42 -30.39
C PRO A 439 -4.96 -5.24 -29.46
N GLU A 440 -4.40 -6.14 -28.65
CA GLU A 440 -5.12 -6.90 -27.61
C GLU A 440 -5.23 -6.14 -26.27
N GLY A 441 -4.79 -4.87 -26.20
CA GLY A 441 -4.86 -4.04 -25.01
C GLY A 441 -3.86 -4.39 -23.92
N LYS A 442 -2.73 -4.98 -24.29
CA LYS A 442 -1.62 -5.23 -23.35
C LYS A 442 -0.56 -4.16 -23.49
N LEU A 443 0.00 -3.74 -22.36
CA LEU A 443 1.18 -2.88 -22.34
C LEU A 443 2.36 -3.59 -23.01
N ILE A 444 3.07 -2.91 -23.89
CA ILE A 444 4.31 -3.40 -24.51
C ILE A 444 5.51 -2.50 -24.18
N LEU A 445 5.30 -1.22 -24.00
CA LEU A 445 6.28 -0.30 -23.42
C LEU A 445 5.62 0.48 -22.27
N SER A 446 6.21 0.40 -21.07
CA SER A 446 5.64 0.98 -19.86
C SER A 446 6.76 1.38 -18.87
N PRO A 447 7.14 2.66 -18.80
CA PRO A 447 6.74 3.74 -19.72
C PRO A 447 7.28 3.54 -21.14
N ALA A 448 6.60 4.13 -22.13
CA ALA A 448 7.10 4.23 -23.49
C ALA A 448 8.00 5.47 -23.65
N PRO A 449 8.96 5.46 -24.60
CA PRO A 449 9.73 6.64 -24.93
C PRO A 449 8.85 7.78 -25.41
N ALA A 450 9.24 9.03 -25.10
CA ALA A 450 8.62 10.22 -25.66
C ALA A 450 8.88 10.34 -27.17
N PRO A 451 8.10 11.10 -27.93
CA PRO A 451 8.34 11.33 -29.36
C PRO A 451 9.77 11.76 -29.66
N GLY A 452 10.35 12.66 -28.86
CA GLY A 452 11.73 13.15 -28.99
C GLY A 452 12.81 12.13 -28.58
N GLU A 453 12.42 11.06 -27.87
CA GLU A 453 13.31 9.97 -27.46
C GLU A 453 13.32 8.79 -28.47
N ASN A 454 13.15 9.10 -29.77
CA ASN A 454 13.18 8.13 -30.85
C ASN A 454 12.08 7.06 -30.77
N PHE A 455 10.85 7.44 -30.34
CA PHE A 455 9.69 6.55 -30.32
C PHE A 455 9.47 5.83 -31.64
N HIS A 456 9.75 6.48 -32.79
CA HIS A 456 9.59 5.92 -34.12
C HIS A 456 10.27 4.54 -34.29
N ASP A 457 11.56 4.44 -33.93
CA ASP A 457 12.30 3.21 -34.10
C ASP A 457 11.90 2.14 -33.07
N HIS A 458 11.57 2.59 -31.86
CA HIS A 458 11.00 1.71 -30.84
C HIS A 458 9.69 1.10 -31.29
N PHE A 459 8.79 1.90 -31.89
CA PHE A 459 7.51 1.40 -32.41
C PHE A 459 7.70 0.42 -33.55
N ILE A 460 8.56 0.71 -34.52
CA ILE A 460 8.84 -0.20 -35.65
C ILE A 460 9.32 -1.57 -35.13
N LYS A 461 10.20 -1.57 -34.13
CA LYS A 461 10.67 -2.82 -33.53
C LYS A 461 9.51 -3.60 -32.90
N GLN A 462 8.70 -2.96 -32.05
CA GLN A 462 7.55 -3.59 -31.39
C GLN A 462 6.51 -4.09 -32.39
N TYR A 463 6.26 -3.32 -33.44
CA TYR A 463 5.35 -3.70 -34.54
C TYR A 463 5.82 -4.98 -35.26
N ARG A 464 7.09 -5.06 -35.62
CA ARG A 464 7.69 -6.27 -36.24
C ARG A 464 7.62 -7.46 -35.30
N ASP A 465 7.99 -7.31 -34.07
CA ASP A 465 7.95 -8.39 -33.08
C ASP A 465 6.52 -8.92 -32.92
N TYR A 466 5.54 -8.03 -32.83
CA TYR A 466 4.12 -8.38 -32.79
C TYR A 466 3.66 -9.14 -34.04
N GLN A 467 3.98 -8.67 -35.25
CA GLN A 467 3.63 -9.34 -36.51
C GLN A 467 4.23 -10.76 -36.59
N HIS A 468 5.47 -10.93 -36.18
CA HIS A 468 6.10 -12.25 -36.09
C HIS A 468 5.41 -13.19 -35.10
N GLU A 469 4.97 -12.65 -33.95
CA GLU A 469 4.23 -13.43 -32.96
C GLU A 469 2.86 -13.88 -33.51
N GLN A 470 2.12 -13.02 -34.20
CA GLN A 470 0.84 -13.37 -34.82
C GLN A 470 1.01 -14.45 -35.90
N GLN A 471 2.00 -14.31 -36.79
CA GLN A 471 2.31 -15.32 -37.80
C GLN A 471 2.64 -16.69 -37.19
N ARG A 472 3.34 -16.71 -36.03
CA ARG A 472 3.62 -17.97 -35.32
C ARG A 472 2.37 -18.60 -34.73
N LYS A 473 1.42 -17.80 -34.26
CA LYS A 473 0.14 -18.29 -33.72
C LYS A 473 -0.78 -18.87 -34.82
N GLU A 474 -0.72 -18.33 -36.04
CA GLU A 474 -1.51 -18.75 -37.18
C GLU A 474 -0.92 -20.00 -37.89
N GLN A 475 0.37 -20.31 -37.70
CA GLN A 475 0.96 -21.53 -38.23
C GLN A 475 0.46 -22.74 -37.43
N PRO A 476 -0.20 -23.74 -38.08
CA PRO A 476 -0.60 -24.95 -37.39
C PRO A 476 0.65 -25.63 -36.82
N LYS A 477 0.55 -26.12 -35.58
CA LYS A 477 1.60 -26.97 -35.00
C LYS A 477 1.89 -28.08 -36.00
N ARG A 478 3.06 -28.05 -36.64
CA ARG A 478 3.52 -29.19 -37.44
C ARG A 478 3.57 -30.37 -36.49
N GLU A 479 2.64 -31.29 -36.62
CA GLU A 479 2.77 -32.61 -36.00
C GLU A 479 4.13 -33.17 -36.40
N SER A 480 4.89 -33.59 -35.43
CA SER A 480 6.17 -34.26 -35.63
C SER A 480 5.90 -35.44 -36.53
N ILE A 481 6.44 -35.41 -37.75
CA ILE A 481 6.37 -36.54 -38.75
C ILE A 481 7.17 -37.74 -38.22
N PHE A 482 7.91 -37.60 -37.11
CA PHE A 482 8.58 -38.66 -36.39
C PHE A 482 7.73 -39.01 -35.15
N GLY A 483 6.87 -40.00 -35.29
CA GLY A 483 6.19 -40.69 -34.21
C GLY A 483 7.19 -41.30 -33.22
N PRO A 484 6.68 -41.77 -32.01
CA PRO A 484 7.49 -42.15 -30.89
C PRO A 484 8.47 -43.28 -31.22
#